data_776cc13186dd0dcd12a6d7bbb6cffff5
#
_entry.id   776cc13186dd0dcd12a6d7bbb6cffff5
#
_cell.length_a   1.000
_cell.length_b   1.000
_cell.length_c   1.000
_cell.angle_alpha   90.00
_cell.angle_beta   90.00
_cell.angle_gamma   90.00
#
_symmetry.space_group_name_H-M   'P 1'
#
loop_
_entity.id
_entity.type
_entity.pdbx_description
1 polymer ?
#
loop_
_entity_poly.entity_id
_entity_poly.type
_entity_poly.pdbx_seq_one_letter_code
_entity_poly.pdbx_strand_id
1 'polypeptide(L)' 'MKPKHYVLGLNAHHGDASTALFAEGELVAAAEEERFRRVKHWAGFPEQAVRYCLAHAGIGLDQVAHVAVNT' A
#
# COMPACT_ATOMS: atom_id res chain seq x y z
N MET A 1 -14.20 6.70 -20.58
CA MET A 1 -13.27 7.23 -19.57
C MET A 1 -12.15 6.23 -19.32
N LYS A 2 -10.91 6.68 -19.35
CA LYS A 2 -9.78 5.78 -19.12
C LYS A 2 -9.67 5.47 -17.63
N PRO A 3 -9.40 4.22 -17.25
CA PRO A 3 -9.14 3.90 -15.86
C PRO A 3 -7.83 4.57 -15.41
N LYS A 4 -7.76 4.91 -14.15
CA LYS A 4 -6.55 5.50 -13.58
C LYS A 4 -5.45 4.46 -13.50
N HIS A 5 -4.22 4.92 -13.65
CA HIS A 5 -3.04 4.07 -13.51
C HIS A 5 -2.62 4.05 -12.05
N TYR A 6 -2.90 2.96 -11.36
CA TYR A 6 -2.56 2.81 -9.95
C TYR A 6 -1.25 2.08 -9.76
N VAL A 7 -0.43 2.57 -8.84
CA VAL A 7 0.83 1.93 -8.45
C VAL A 7 0.82 1.77 -6.93
N LEU A 8 1.10 0.57 -6.48
CA LEU A 8 1.15 0.25 -5.06
C LEU A 8 2.63 0.09 -4.65
N GLY A 9 3.09 0.92 -3.74
CA GLY A 9 4.45 0.84 -3.21
C GLY A 9 4.44 0.16 -1.84
N LEU A 10 5.27 -0.85 -1.67
CA LEU A 10 5.37 -1.59 -0.43
C LEU A 10 6.76 -1.46 0.15
N ASN A 11 6.84 -1.16 1.43
CA ASN A 11 8.09 -1.18 2.17
C ASN A 11 7.95 -2.29 3.21
N ALA A 12 8.79 -3.30 3.09
CA ALA A 12 8.73 -4.46 3.97
C ALA A 12 10.15 -4.90 4.33
N HIS A 13 10.28 -5.71 5.37
CA HIS A 13 11.54 -6.36 5.76
C HIS A 13 12.61 -5.47 6.40
N HIS A 14 12.27 -4.28 6.82
CA HIS A 14 13.26 -3.37 7.44
C HIS A 14 12.79 -2.88 8.81
N GLY A 15 12.13 -3.75 9.56
CA GLY A 15 11.65 -3.39 10.88
C GLY A 15 10.32 -2.66 10.88
N ASP A 16 9.96 -2.04 9.77
CA ASP A 16 8.69 -1.35 9.58
C ASP A 16 8.10 -1.77 8.25
N ALA A 17 6.81 -1.97 8.21
CA ALA A 17 6.11 -2.30 6.98
C ALA A 17 5.09 -1.21 6.69
N SER A 18 5.05 -0.75 5.45
CA SER A 18 4.12 0.31 5.05
C SER A 18 3.69 0.14 3.61
N THR A 19 2.63 0.84 3.26
CA THR A 19 2.06 0.81 1.91
C THR A 19 1.70 2.23 1.49
N ALA A 20 1.98 2.55 0.24
CA ALA A 20 1.54 3.81 -0.36
C ALA A 20 0.89 3.49 -1.70
N LEU A 21 -0.24 4.12 -1.96
CA LEU A 21 -0.97 3.94 -3.22
C LEU A 21 -0.93 5.25 -3.99
N PHE A 22 -0.51 5.17 -5.26
CA PHE A 22 -0.43 6.31 -6.15
C PHE A 22 -1.40 6.13 -7.31
N ALA A 23 -2.00 7.22 -7.75
CA ALA A 23 -2.84 7.25 -8.95
C ALA A 23 -2.33 8.37 -9.84
N GLU A 24 -1.96 8.04 -11.08
CA GLU A 24 -1.43 9.00 -12.04
C GLU A 24 -0.25 9.79 -11.47
N GLY A 25 0.59 9.11 -10.68
CA GLY A 25 1.77 9.73 -10.07
C GLY A 25 1.52 10.52 -8.80
N GLU A 26 0.26 10.62 -8.36
CA GLU A 26 -0.08 11.35 -7.15
C GLU A 26 -0.41 10.39 -6.01
N LEU A 27 0.03 10.74 -4.80
CA LEU A 27 -0.24 9.94 -3.61
C LEU A 27 -1.73 10.00 -3.27
N VAL A 28 -2.37 8.83 -3.22
CA VAL A 28 -3.79 8.71 -2.88
C VAL A 28 -3.96 8.34 -1.40
N ALA A 29 -3.19 7.37 -0.93
CA ALA A 29 -3.29 6.90 0.44
C ALA A 29 -1.98 6.25 0.87
N ALA A 30 -1.70 6.31 2.16
CA ALA A 30 -0.52 5.65 2.73
C ALA A 30 -0.83 5.24 4.15
N ALA A 31 -0.26 4.13 4.60
CA ALA A 31 -0.45 3.64 5.95
C ALA A 31 0.69 2.74 6.38
N GLU A 32 0.97 2.74 7.65
CA GLU A 32 1.95 1.83 8.24
C GLU A 32 1.21 0.65 8.85
N GLU A 33 1.77 -0.54 8.70
CA GLU A 33 1.17 -1.76 9.20
C GLU A 33 1.07 -1.76 10.73
N GLU A 34 2.03 -1.15 11.41
CA GLU A 34 2.03 -1.01 12.86
C GLU A 34 0.73 -0.41 13.38
N ARG A 35 0.14 0.52 12.61
CA ARG A 35 -1.10 1.18 12.95
C ARG A 35 -2.25 0.20 13.15
N PHE A 36 -2.25 -0.88 12.39
CA PHE A 36 -3.34 -1.87 12.41
C PHE A 36 -3.05 -3.04 13.34
N ARG A 37 -1.80 -3.47 13.41
CA ARG A 37 -1.42 -4.64 14.19
C ARG A 37 -0.96 -4.30 15.59
N ARG A 38 -0.62 -3.03 15.84
CA ARG A 38 -0.10 -2.56 17.12
C ARG A 38 1.13 -3.30 17.59
N VAL A 39 1.90 -3.79 16.64
CA VAL A 39 3.17 -4.45 16.89
C VAL A 39 4.26 -3.54 16.34
N LYS A 40 5.13 -3.06 17.21
CA LYS A 40 6.24 -2.22 16.79
C LYS A 40 7.17 -2.98 15.86
N HIS A 41 7.61 -2.30 14.82
CA HIS A 41 8.58 -2.86 13.87
C HIS A 41 8.08 -4.15 13.21
N TRP A 42 6.82 -4.13 12.78
CA TRP A 42 6.29 -5.24 12.01
C TRP A 42 7.05 -5.34 10.69
N ALA A 43 7.81 -6.42 10.51
CA ALA A 43 8.66 -6.61 9.34
C ALA A 43 8.06 -7.55 8.29
N GLY A 44 6.84 -7.99 8.50
CA GLY A 44 6.15 -8.86 7.55
C GLY A 44 5.48 -8.07 6.41
N PHE A 45 4.68 -8.76 5.62
CA PHE A 45 3.93 -8.12 4.54
C PHE A 45 2.89 -7.16 5.11
N PRO A 46 2.80 -5.92 4.59
CA PRO A 46 1.86 -4.93 5.13
C PRO A 46 0.43 -5.12 4.62
N GLU A 47 -0.17 -6.26 4.93
CA GLU A 47 -1.49 -6.65 4.43
C GLU A 47 -2.59 -5.68 4.81
N GLN A 48 -2.64 -5.26 6.07
CA GLN A 48 -3.70 -4.35 6.53
C GLN A 48 -3.55 -2.97 5.91
N ALA A 49 -2.30 -2.51 5.77
CA ALA A 49 -2.05 -1.22 5.13
C ALA A 49 -2.46 -1.26 3.66
N VAL A 50 -2.18 -2.38 2.96
CA VAL A 50 -2.63 -2.56 1.58
C VAL A 50 -4.15 -2.49 1.50
N ARG A 51 -4.84 -3.21 2.36
CA ARG A 51 -6.31 -3.21 2.38
C ARG A 51 -6.86 -1.82 2.63
N TYR A 52 -6.24 -1.09 3.55
CA TYR A 52 -6.65 0.28 3.85
C TYR A 52 -6.53 1.17 2.62
N CYS A 53 -5.38 1.12 1.94
CA CYS A 53 -5.13 1.95 0.78
C CYS A 53 -6.10 1.64 -0.36
N LEU A 54 -6.34 0.37 -0.63
CA LEU A 54 -7.27 -0.04 -1.69
C LEU A 54 -8.71 0.38 -1.36
N ALA A 55 -9.12 0.19 -0.11
CA ALA A 55 -10.45 0.58 0.32
C ALA A 55 -10.65 2.09 0.25
N HIS A 56 -9.63 2.85 0.62
CA HIS A 56 -9.68 4.31 0.57
C HIS A 56 -9.90 4.80 -0.86
N ALA A 57 -9.25 4.16 -1.83
CA ALA A 57 -9.39 4.51 -3.24
C ALA A 57 -10.64 3.88 -3.89
N GLY A 58 -11.28 2.93 -3.23
CA GLY A 58 -12.44 2.24 -3.77
C GLY A 58 -12.11 1.28 -4.90
N ILE A 59 -10.93 0.67 -4.87
CA ILE A 59 -10.48 -0.24 -5.93
C ILE A 59 -10.11 -1.60 -5.37
N GLY A 60 -10.01 -2.59 -6.27
CA GLY A 60 -9.47 -3.90 -5.93
C GLY A 60 -8.02 -4.01 -6.39
N LEU A 61 -7.34 -5.05 -5.92
CA LEU A 61 -5.94 -5.28 -6.28
C LEU A 61 -5.77 -5.49 -7.79
N ASP A 62 -6.77 -6.05 -8.45
CA ASP A 62 -6.75 -6.27 -9.89
C ASP A 62 -6.70 -4.97 -10.70
N GLN A 63 -7.00 -3.83 -10.07
CA GLN A 63 -6.93 -2.53 -10.72
C GLN A 63 -5.58 -1.85 -10.56
N VAL A 64 -4.68 -2.45 -9.79
CA VAL A 64 -3.32 -1.93 -9.60
C VAL A 64 -2.45 -2.37 -10.76
N ALA A 65 -1.85 -1.42 -11.47
CA ALA A 65 -1.03 -1.70 -12.63
C ALA A 65 0.34 -2.25 -12.27
N HIS A 66 0.94 -1.72 -11.22
CA HIS A 66 2.28 -2.12 -10.78
C HIS A 66 2.35 -2.19 -9.26
N VAL A 67 3.14 -3.13 -8.78
CA VAL A 67 3.47 -3.25 -7.37
C VAL A 67 4.99 -3.14 -7.25
N ALA A 68 5.46 -2.13 -6.52
CA ALA A 68 6.88 -1.93 -6.28
C ALA A 68 7.19 -2.30 -4.83
N VAL A 69 8.17 -3.15 -4.63
CA VAL A 69 8.56 -3.59 -3.29
C VAL A 69 9.96 -3.11 -2.98
N ASN A 70 10.11 -2.43 -1.87
CA ASN A 70 11.40 -1.99 -1.37
C ASN A 70 11.85 -2.97 -0.30
N THR A 71 12.95 -3.65 -0.54
CA THR A 71 13.48 -4.64 0.41
C THR A 71 14.84 -4.26 0.97
#